data_e85ae05559b02d0a346f82f5624ceeca
#
_entry.id   e85ae05559b02d0a346f82f5624ceeca
#
_cell.length_a   1.000
_cell.length_b   1.000
_cell.length_c   1.000
_cell.angle_alpha   90.00
_cell.angle_beta   90.00
_cell.angle_gamma   90.00
#
_symmetry.space_group_name_H-M   'P 1'
#
loop_
_entity.id
_entity.type
_entity.pdbx_description
1 polymer ?
#
loop_
_entity_poly.entity_id
_entity_poly.type
_entity_poly.pdbx_seq_one_letter_code
_entity_poly.pdbx_strand_id
1 'polypeptide(L)'
;AGQQQSKLMMTDGTVERLNDYAAATDAVYLIGNVKAEIRFSNAVTNINGEDVSAYNGAQLSADGKTLTLTAKNDGEPIVVNMATTGNLPFSSLSKSDFTVSGTIEHQTVKSSKDGVGKLSLVYVRTYDNEVFETYPAGADMYGLYKQRIVAQEGDKYTEGSLDIGEVVRRYQPKLDDFEYDPKTQTATYKGPMYFDDAPLYSIRYVPEDGSFPSVTKPTKAGTYSVDIVVDSSDHYVGNQYEVDTYTVSESKYTLTVDDKSTEHVAGEKLSFTADEKDGYTFTGWKVTGLPTDVDTTKATISFTMPANNVTLKAQYTENAPKTYKLDVTDAQVTLKDGSAVADLKAVPMGTELKATADEDT
;
A
#
# COMPACT_ATOMS: atom_id res chain seq x y z
N ALA A 1 -19.24 -6.23 59.43
CA ALA A 1 -20.41 -5.85 58.66
C ALA A 1 -21.60 -5.83 59.63
N GLY A 2 -22.08 -4.65 60.02
CA GLY A 2 -23.25 -4.51 60.88
C GLY A 2 -24.52 -4.78 60.04
N GLN A 3 -25.48 -5.41 60.66
CA GLN A 3 -26.77 -5.63 60.01
C GLN A 3 -27.45 -4.30 59.78
N GLN A 4 -27.94 -4.07 58.55
CA GLN A 4 -28.73 -2.91 58.22
C GLN A 4 -30.14 -3.03 58.79
N GLN A 5 -30.52 -2.07 59.64
CA GLN A 5 -31.89 -2.00 60.15
C GLN A 5 -32.63 -0.87 59.41
N SER A 6 -33.86 -1.16 59.02
CA SER A 6 -34.70 -0.18 58.35
C SER A 6 -36.13 -0.14 58.93
N LYS A 7 -36.76 1.00 58.86
CA LYS A 7 -38.13 1.25 59.28
C LYS A 7 -38.90 1.91 58.14
N LEU A 8 -40.03 1.31 57.76
CA LEU A 8 -40.99 1.92 56.86
C LEU A 8 -41.98 2.78 57.68
N MET A 9 -42.13 4.02 57.25
CA MET A 9 -43.18 4.91 57.83
C MET A 9 -44.16 5.28 56.69
N MET A 10 -45.39 4.92 56.90
CA MET A 10 -46.49 5.33 56.00
C MET A 10 -46.94 6.75 56.29
N THR A 11 -47.56 7.41 55.31
CA THR A 11 -48.02 8.82 55.45
C THR A 11 -49.18 8.99 56.43
N ASP A 12 -49.86 7.95 56.84
CA ASP A 12 -50.92 7.93 57.87
C ASP A 12 -50.35 7.79 59.29
N GLY A 13 -48.99 7.73 59.45
CA GLY A 13 -48.34 7.57 60.77
C GLY A 13 -48.19 6.14 61.25
N THR A 14 -48.64 5.15 60.52
CA THR A 14 -48.33 3.75 60.84
C THR A 14 -46.88 3.42 60.56
N VAL A 15 -46.22 2.73 61.49
CA VAL A 15 -44.84 2.30 61.39
C VAL A 15 -44.81 0.81 61.35
N GLU A 16 -44.47 0.27 60.20
CA GLU A 16 -44.13 -1.16 60.08
C GLU A 16 -42.63 -1.34 60.19
N ARG A 17 -42.20 -2.25 61.02
CA ARG A 17 -40.80 -2.63 61.12
C ARG A 17 -40.48 -3.59 60.01
N LEU A 18 -39.74 -3.13 59.01
CA LEU A 18 -39.15 -3.97 58.03
C LEU A 18 -37.94 -4.65 58.70
N ASN A 19 -38.05 -5.90 58.91
CA ASN A 19 -37.14 -6.83 59.59
C ASN A 19 -35.64 -6.48 59.66
N ASP A 20 -34.95 -7.07 60.63
CA ASP A 20 -33.48 -7.07 60.69
C ASP A 20 -32.92 -7.98 59.59
N TYR A 21 -32.39 -7.40 58.53
CA TYR A 21 -31.99 -8.19 57.37
C TYR A 21 -30.51 -8.45 57.28
N ALA A 22 -30.23 -9.75 57.21
CA ALA A 22 -28.98 -10.32 56.78
C ALA A 22 -28.99 -10.75 55.29
N ALA A 23 -30.11 -10.71 54.62
CA ALA A 23 -30.24 -11.19 53.26
C ALA A 23 -31.27 -10.42 52.41
N ALA A 24 -30.91 -10.16 51.23
CA ALA A 24 -31.39 -9.35 50.17
C ALA A 24 -32.76 -9.71 49.56
N THR A 25 -33.80 -10.04 50.31
CA THR A 25 -35.04 -10.51 49.69
C THR A 25 -36.29 -9.71 49.99
N ASP A 26 -36.21 -8.69 50.86
CA ASP A 26 -37.44 -7.94 51.17
C ASP A 26 -37.47 -6.63 50.36
N ALA A 27 -38.52 -6.54 49.58
CA ALA A 27 -38.86 -5.40 48.77
C ALA A 27 -40.03 -4.66 49.39
N VAL A 28 -39.99 -3.34 49.38
CA VAL A 28 -41.11 -2.48 49.71
C VAL A 28 -41.90 -2.22 48.47
N TYR A 29 -43.20 -2.51 48.50
CA TYR A 29 -44.13 -2.24 47.40
C TYR A 29 -44.98 -1.03 47.74
N LEU A 30 -44.90 0.01 46.95
CA LEU A 30 -45.77 1.19 47.04
C LEU A 30 -46.68 1.22 45.83
N ILE A 31 -47.99 1.21 46.06
CA ILE A 31 -49.02 1.23 45.02
C ILE A 31 -49.93 2.45 45.23
N GLY A 32 -50.22 3.15 44.17
CA GLY A 32 -51.04 4.36 44.22
C GLY A 32 -50.27 5.61 44.65
N ASN A 33 -50.99 6.69 44.97
CA ASN A 33 -50.41 7.97 45.41
C ASN A 33 -49.99 7.94 46.88
N VAL A 34 -49.04 7.07 47.21
CA VAL A 34 -48.54 6.92 48.57
C VAL A 34 -47.13 7.47 48.68
N LYS A 35 -46.89 8.29 49.69
CA LYS A 35 -45.56 8.73 50.11
C LYS A 35 -45.10 7.85 51.27
N ALA A 36 -43.94 7.29 51.19
CA ALA A 36 -43.31 6.47 52.22
C ALA A 36 -41.91 6.97 52.55
N GLU A 37 -41.51 6.82 53.79
CA GLU A 37 -40.14 7.05 54.24
C GLU A 37 -39.56 5.74 54.76
N ILE A 38 -38.35 5.41 54.24
CA ILE A 38 -37.58 4.29 54.74
C ILE A 38 -36.40 4.86 55.53
N ARG A 39 -36.29 4.49 56.81
CA ARG A 39 -35.18 4.95 57.64
C ARG A 39 -34.19 3.84 57.87
N PHE A 40 -32.93 4.12 57.60
CA PHE A 40 -31.85 3.20 57.76
C PHE A 40 -31.05 3.42 59.05
N SER A 41 -30.55 2.38 59.66
CA SER A 41 -29.66 2.49 60.83
C SER A 41 -28.28 3.05 60.45
N ASN A 42 -27.82 2.75 59.25
CA ASN A 42 -26.60 3.24 58.67
C ASN A 42 -26.90 4.04 57.40
N ALA A 43 -26.01 4.92 57.03
CA ALA A 43 -26.15 5.68 55.77
C ALA A 43 -26.12 4.69 54.57
N VAL A 44 -27.01 4.97 53.60
CA VAL A 44 -27.01 4.26 52.30
C VAL A 44 -26.69 5.25 51.21
N THR A 45 -26.09 4.80 50.13
CA THR A 45 -25.66 5.64 49.01
C THR A 45 -26.34 5.30 47.69
N ASN A 46 -27.01 4.18 47.66
CA ASN A 46 -27.68 3.66 46.46
C ASN A 46 -28.94 2.83 46.82
N ILE A 47 -29.75 2.59 45.79
CA ILE A 47 -30.93 1.73 45.88
C ILE A 47 -30.72 0.57 44.89
N ASN A 48 -30.74 -0.67 45.30
CA ASN A 48 -30.55 -1.85 44.45
C ASN A 48 -29.29 -1.84 43.59
N GLY A 49 -28.22 -1.13 44.03
CA GLY A 49 -26.99 -0.96 43.28
C GLY A 49 -27.01 0.17 42.25
N GLU A 50 -28.08 0.98 42.21
CA GLU A 50 -28.25 2.13 41.34
C GLU A 50 -28.29 3.44 42.10
N ASP A 51 -27.92 4.56 41.45
CA ASP A 51 -28.09 5.90 42.04
C ASP A 51 -29.55 6.16 42.34
N VAL A 52 -29.82 6.86 43.47
CA VAL A 52 -31.18 7.19 43.89
C VAL A 52 -31.96 7.95 42.79
N SER A 53 -31.28 8.72 41.96
CA SER A 53 -31.89 9.45 40.84
C SER A 53 -32.47 8.53 39.74
N ALA A 54 -32.11 7.27 39.70
CA ALA A 54 -32.70 6.29 38.78
C ALA A 54 -34.19 6.00 39.12
N TYR A 55 -34.59 6.29 40.35
CA TYR A 55 -35.95 6.05 40.83
C TYR A 55 -36.71 7.35 40.83
N ASN A 56 -37.71 7.48 39.97
CA ASN A 56 -38.51 8.69 39.87
C ASN A 56 -39.31 8.97 41.17
N GLY A 57 -39.06 10.11 41.76
CA GLY A 57 -39.69 10.51 43.02
C GLY A 57 -39.01 10.01 44.29
N ALA A 58 -37.86 9.37 44.16
CA ALA A 58 -37.02 8.98 45.29
C ALA A 58 -36.11 10.15 45.71
N GLN A 59 -35.96 10.37 47.00
CA GLN A 59 -35.06 11.37 47.59
C GLN A 59 -34.36 10.76 48.79
N LEU A 60 -33.04 10.81 48.82
CA LEU A 60 -32.20 10.39 49.93
C LEU A 60 -31.81 11.64 50.75
N SER A 61 -31.97 11.59 52.09
CA SER A 61 -31.54 12.63 52.97
C SER A 61 -30.02 12.85 52.90
N ALA A 62 -29.56 14.07 53.26
CA ALA A 62 -28.14 14.41 53.20
C ALA A 62 -27.23 13.50 54.07
N ASP A 63 -27.76 12.94 55.14
CA ASP A 63 -27.10 11.97 56.03
C ASP A 63 -27.21 10.50 55.52
N GLY A 64 -27.85 10.28 54.38
CA GLY A 64 -28.03 8.98 53.77
C GLY A 64 -28.95 8.03 54.56
N LYS A 65 -29.63 8.49 55.60
CA LYS A 65 -30.40 7.60 56.51
C LYS A 65 -31.89 7.59 56.29
N THR A 66 -32.41 8.51 55.45
CA THR A 66 -33.84 8.54 55.15
C THR A 66 -34.06 8.58 53.64
N LEU A 67 -34.67 7.53 53.11
CA LEU A 67 -35.14 7.48 51.71
C LEU A 67 -36.63 7.81 51.69
N THR A 68 -37.01 8.87 50.98
CA THR A 68 -38.38 9.23 50.71
C THR A 68 -38.76 8.69 49.32
N LEU A 69 -39.81 7.93 49.23
CA LEU A 69 -40.40 7.40 48.02
C LEU A 69 -41.78 8.00 47.79
N THR A 70 -42.13 8.31 46.56
CA THR A 70 -43.49 8.73 46.19
C THR A 70 -43.93 7.82 45.04
N ALA A 71 -44.87 6.94 45.30
CA ALA A 71 -45.46 6.11 44.26
C ALA A 71 -46.29 6.96 43.32
N LYS A 72 -46.19 6.73 42.01
CA LYS A 72 -47.06 7.29 41.01
C LYS A 72 -48.31 6.45 40.85
N ASN A 73 -49.41 7.08 40.48
CA ASN A 73 -50.68 6.37 40.26
C ASN A 73 -50.74 5.72 38.85
N ASP A 74 -49.67 5.07 38.44
CA ASP A 74 -49.57 4.35 37.19
C ASP A 74 -49.74 2.82 37.33
N GLY A 75 -49.94 2.35 38.56
CA GLY A 75 -50.15 0.93 38.86
C GLY A 75 -48.87 0.11 38.97
N GLU A 76 -47.70 0.72 38.68
CA GLU A 76 -46.44 0.00 38.80
C GLU A 76 -45.86 0.17 40.21
N PRO A 77 -45.54 -0.94 40.91
CA PRO A 77 -44.95 -0.90 42.25
C PRO A 77 -43.52 -0.41 42.18
N ILE A 78 -43.11 0.45 43.12
CA ILE A 78 -41.72 0.74 43.41
C ILE A 78 -41.19 -0.38 44.31
N VAL A 79 -40.20 -1.09 43.80
CA VAL A 79 -39.52 -2.18 44.52
C VAL A 79 -38.19 -1.67 45.05
N VAL A 80 -38.01 -1.64 46.37
CA VAL A 80 -36.74 -1.27 47.01
C VAL A 80 -36.13 -2.51 47.65
N ASN A 81 -35.00 -2.95 47.15
CA ASN A 81 -34.23 -4.03 47.76
C ASN A 81 -33.36 -3.45 48.87
N MET A 82 -33.58 -3.87 50.10
CA MET A 82 -32.95 -3.30 51.29
C MET A 82 -31.50 -3.75 51.54
N ALA A 83 -30.93 -4.52 50.64
CA ALA A 83 -29.57 -5.08 50.82
C ALA A 83 -28.44 -4.17 50.33
N THR A 84 -28.75 -3.02 49.79
CA THR A 84 -27.75 -2.15 49.20
C THR A 84 -27.21 -1.13 50.22
N THR A 85 -26.17 -1.54 50.93
CA THR A 85 -25.30 -0.67 51.70
C THR A 85 -23.91 -0.74 51.05
N GLY A 86 -23.43 0.39 50.59
CA GLY A 86 -22.07 0.48 49.97
C GLY A 86 -22.02 1.44 48.80
N ASN A 87 -20.83 1.66 48.31
CA ASN A 87 -20.62 2.49 47.13
C ASN A 87 -21.09 1.80 45.86
N LEU A 88 -21.60 2.56 44.92
CA LEU A 88 -21.91 2.10 43.58
C LEU A 88 -20.63 1.64 42.88
N PRO A 89 -20.68 0.56 42.12
CA PRO A 89 -19.51 0.14 41.35
C PRO A 89 -19.15 1.19 40.30
N PHE A 90 -17.86 1.50 40.18
CA PHE A 90 -17.37 2.43 39.14
C PHE A 90 -17.79 1.97 37.73
N SER A 91 -17.90 0.66 37.51
CA SER A 91 -18.34 0.07 36.23
C SER A 91 -19.78 0.44 35.85
N SER A 92 -20.58 1.05 36.74
CA SER A 92 -21.89 1.60 36.42
C SER A 92 -21.82 2.96 35.68
N LEU A 93 -20.64 3.58 35.65
CA LEU A 93 -20.38 4.82 34.92
C LEU A 93 -19.99 4.54 33.47
N SER A 94 -20.36 5.46 32.59
CA SER A 94 -20.08 5.40 31.17
C SER A 94 -19.18 6.56 30.76
N LYS A 95 -18.62 6.50 29.54
CA LYS A 95 -17.79 7.58 28.99
C LYS A 95 -18.48 8.94 29.02
N SER A 96 -19.79 9.00 28.84
CA SER A 96 -20.58 10.23 28.87
C SER A 96 -20.65 10.90 30.25
N ASP A 97 -20.31 10.18 31.31
CA ASP A 97 -20.25 10.73 32.65
C ASP A 97 -18.96 11.50 32.94
N PHE A 98 -18.03 11.50 31.97
CA PHE A 98 -16.72 12.16 32.12
C PHE A 98 -16.49 13.20 31.02
N THR A 99 -15.80 14.26 31.37
CA THR A 99 -15.31 15.26 30.42
C THR A 99 -13.79 15.30 30.49
N VAL A 100 -13.14 15.07 29.34
CA VAL A 100 -11.70 15.24 29.16
C VAL A 100 -11.47 16.57 28.46
N SER A 101 -10.59 17.41 29.02
CA SER A 101 -10.28 18.74 28.49
C SER A 101 -8.78 19.03 28.54
N GLY A 102 -8.32 19.95 27.70
CA GLY A 102 -6.90 20.30 27.56
C GLY A 102 -6.29 19.82 26.26
N THR A 103 -5.01 20.11 26.04
CA THR A 103 -4.24 19.58 24.91
C THR A 103 -3.89 18.12 25.17
N ILE A 104 -3.56 17.37 24.11
CA ILE A 104 -3.26 15.93 24.22
C ILE A 104 -2.14 15.63 25.25
N GLU A 105 -1.20 16.54 25.42
CA GLU A 105 -0.07 16.39 26.35
C GLU A 105 -0.43 16.77 27.80
N HIS A 106 -1.50 17.56 27.96
CA HIS A 106 -1.93 18.12 29.25
C HIS A 106 -3.44 18.01 29.40
N GLN A 107 -3.94 16.79 29.41
CA GLN A 107 -5.37 16.52 29.58
C GLN A 107 -5.73 16.40 31.05
N THR A 108 -6.91 16.88 31.38
CA THR A 108 -7.56 16.72 32.68
C THR A 108 -8.89 16.03 32.51
N VAL A 109 -9.31 15.27 33.49
CA VAL A 109 -10.60 14.57 33.52
C VAL A 109 -11.44 15.05 34.67
N LYS A 110 -12.75 15.23 34.42
CA LYS A 110 -13.76 15.56 35.45
C LYS A 110 -14.95 14.66 35.26
N SER A 111 -15.58 14.26 36.37
CA SER A 111 -16.87 13.58 36.36
C SER A 111 -18.02 14.58 36.44
N SER A 112 -19.13 14.28 35.76
CA SER A 112 -20.43 14.94 35.97
C SER A 112 -21.19 14.35 37.16
N LYS A 113 -20.71 13.23 37.72
CA LYS A 113 -21.32 12.57 38.87
C LYS A 113 -20.61 12.95 40.15
N ASP A 114 -21.39 13.36 41.13
CA ASP A 114 -20.87 13.63 42.48
C ASP A 114 -20.46 12.34 43.18
N GLY A 115 -19.44 12.43 44.06
CA GLY A 115 -19.00 11.32 44.89
C GLY A 115 -18.11 10.31 44.18
N VAL A 116 -17.68 10.57 42.96
CA VAL A 116 -16.56 9.87 42.31
C VAL A 116 -15.26 10.33 42.94
N GLY A 117 -14.37 9.40 43.24
CA GLY A 117 -13.09 9.71 43.89
C GLY A 117 -12.13 10.49 42.98
N LYS A 118 -10.89 10.63 43.42
CA LYS A 118 -9.86 11.33 42.65
C LYS A 118 -9.64 10.61 41.30
N LEU A 119 -9.72 11.41 40.23
CA LEU A 119 -9.55 10.92 38.87
C LEU A 119 -8.14 11.21 38.34
N SER A 120 -7.60 10.26 37.59
CA SER A 120 -6.41 10.44 36.76
C SER A 120 -6.66 9.88 35.36
N LEU A 121 -5.99 10.46 34.37
CA LEU A 121 -5.98 9.95 33.01
C LEU A 121 -4.63 9.29 32.77
N VAL A 122 -4.64 8.03 32.36
CA VAL A 122 -3.44 7.26 32.03
C VAL A 122 -3.52 6.73 30.62
N TYR A 123 -2.36 6.35 30.09
CA TYR A 123 -2.22 5.77 28.76
C TYR A 123 -1.67 4.36 28.92
N VAL A 124 -2.40 3.35 28.46
CA VAL A 124 -2.00 1.94 28.54
C VAL A 124 -1.58 1.48 27.15
N ARG A 125 -0.31 1.20 26.97
CA ARG A 125 0.24 0.72 25.72
C ARG A 125 -0.22 -0.71 25.44
N THR A 126 -0.77 -0.97 24.25
CA THR A 126 -1.52 -2.22 24.01
C THR A 126 -0.62 -3.45 23.84
N TYR A 127 0.59 -3.32 23.31
CA TYR A 127 1.44 -4.49 23.03
C TYR A 127 2.15 -5.08 24.26
N ASP A 128 2.34 -4.30 25.34
CA ASP A 128 3.03 -4.74 26.57
C ASP A 128 2.30 -4.39 27.87
N ASN A 129 1.16 -3.70 27.78
CA ASN A 129 0.34 -3.22 28.89
C ASN A 129 1.06 -2.24 29.85
N GLU A 130 2.14 -1.61 29.38
CA GLU A 130 2.80 -0.57 30.16
C GLU A 130 1.91 0.65 30.35
N VAL A 131 1.88 1.20 31.57
CA VAL A 131 1.02 2.32 31.96
C VAL A 131 1.84 3.59 32.11
N PHE A 132 1.40 4.64 31.42
CA PHE A 132 2.01 5.97 31.45
C PHE A 132 1.05 6.97 32.09
N GLU A 133 1.48 7.69 33.13
CA GLU A 133 0.67 8.70 33.81
C GLU A 133 0.52 9.99 33.00
N THR A 134 1.34 10.16 31.96
CA THR A 134 1.29 11.31 31.05
C THR A 134 1.28 10.83 29.61
N TYR A 135 0.88 11.74 28.68
CA TYR A 135 0.93 11.44 27.25
C TYR A 135 2.33 10.96 26.83
N PRO A 136 2.45 9.83 26.12
CA PRO A 136 3.74 9.25 25.73
C PRO A 136 4.37 10.02 24.56
N ALA A 137 4.93 11.21 24.84
CA ALA A 137 5.52 12.12 23.85
C ALA A 137 6.96 11.78 23.45
N GLY A 138 7.62 10.86 24.15
CA GLY A 138 9.03 10.48 23.93
C GLY A 138 9.32 9.97 22.52
N ALA A 139 10.60 10.07 22.11
CA ALA A 139 11.03 9.75 20.73
C ALA A 139 10.78 8.28 20.33
N ASP A 140 10.87 7.35 21.30
CA ASP A 140 10.70 5.91 21.04
C ASP A 140 9.38 5.34 21.60
N MET A 141 8.42 6.22 21.88
CA MET A 141 7.12 5.86 22.44
C MET A 141 6.13 5.52 21.31
N TYR A 142 6.48 4.55 20.47
CA TYR A 142 5.60 4.07 19.40
C TYR A 142 4.55 3.08 19.93
N GLY A 143 3.41 3.00 19.27
CA GLY A 143 2.37 2.03 19.57
C GLY A 143 0.97 2.63 19.64
N LEU A 144 0.00 1.74 19.88
CA LEU A 144 -1.38 2.07 20.18
C LEU A 144 -1.53 2.16 21.71
N TYR A 145 -2.13 3.24 22.17
CA TYR A 145 -2.37 3.50 23.59
C TYR A 145 -3.87 3.66 23.85
N LYS A 146 -4.39 2.92 24.80
CA LYS A 146 -5.73 3.17 25.34
C LYS A 146 -5.68 4.32 26.32
N GLN A 147 -6.50 5.32 26.13
CA GLN A 147 -6.74 6.36 27.14
C GLN A 147 -7.69 5.80 28.19
N ARG A 148 -7.24 5.76 29.43
CA ARG A 148 -7.97 5.17 30.54
C ARG A 148 -8.13 6.17 31.68
N ILE A 149 -9.36 6.36 32.10
CA ILE A 149 -9.69 7.02 33.36
C ILE A 149 -9.47 6.01 34.48
N VAL A 150 -8.75 6.42 35.50
CA VAL A 150 -8.60 5.66 36.76
C VAL A 150 -9.17 6.51 37.88
N ALA A 151 -10.08 5.92 38.64
CA ALA A 151 -10.68 6.54 39.80
C ALA A 151 -10.24 5.83 41.08
N GLN A 152 -9.86 6.60 42.09
CA GLN A 152 -9.74 6.11 43.45
C GLN A 152 -11.14 5.94 44.03
N GLU A 153 -11.25 5.23 45.16
CA GLU A 153 -12.51 5.14 45.91
C GLU A 153 -13.01 6.53 46.29
N GLY A 154 -14.27 6.77 46.04
CA GLY A 154 -14.96 8.02 46.34
C GLY A 154 -16.04 7.84 47.40
N ASP A 155 -16.81 8.89 47.64
CA ASP A 155 -17.88 8.88 48.65
C ASP A 155 -19.08 8.03 48.20
N LYS A 156 -19.33 7.95 46.91
CA LYS A 156 -20.49 7.22 46.33
C LYS A 156 -20.11 6.10 45.37
N TYR A 157 -18.87 6.07 44.87
CA TYR A 157 -18.42 5.08 43.89
C TYR A 157 -17.15 4.39 44.36
N THR A 158 -17.05 3.11 44.06
CA THR A 158 -15.82 2.32 44.30
C THR A 158 -14.71 2.79 43.37
N GLU A 159 -13.48 2.43 43.69
CA GLU A 159 -12.37 2.54 42.75
C GLU A 159 -12.64 1.77 41.47
N GLY A 160 -12.01 2.20 40.37
CA GLY A 160 -12.18 1.51 39.08
C GLY A 160 -11.49 2.23 37.94
N SER A 161 -11.68 1.68 36.74
CA SER A 161 -11.14 2.29 35.53
C SER A 161 -12.07 2.10 34.33
N LEU A 162 -11.94 3.03 33.34
CA LEU A 162 -12.75 3.03 32.12
C LEU A 162 -11.89 3.48 30.95
N ASP A 163 -11.86 2.68 29.88
CA ASP A 163 -11.24 3.08 28.62
C ASP A 163 -12.14 4.05 27.85
N ILE A 164 -11.62 5.21 27.46
CA ILE A 164 -12.40 6.30 26.86
C ILE A 164 -12.02 6.61 25.42
N GLY A 165 -10.87 6.14 24.96
CA GLY A 165 -10.38 6.39 23.62
C GLY A 165 -9.04 5.72 23.35
N GLU A 166 -8.49 6.04 22.18
CA GLU A 166 -7.20 5.53 21.75
C GLU A 166 -6.33 6.65 21.18
N VAL A 167 -5.02 6.51 21.34
CA VAL A 167 -4.01 7.39 20.76
C VAL A 167 -2.98 6.52 20.05
N VAL A 168 -2.65 6.89 18.81
CA VAL A 168 -1.65 6.19 18.00
C VAL A 168 -0.37 7.02 17.91
N ARG A 169 0.74 6.41 18.28
CA ARG A 169 2.09 6.91 18.03
C ARG A 169 2.71 6.11 16.90
N ARG A 170 2.58 6.63 15.66
CA ARG A 170 3.00 5.95 14.43
C ARG A 170 4.50 5.69 14.42
N TYR A 171 4.88 4.51 13.95
CA TYR A 171 6.28 4.14 13.74
C TYR A 171 6.69 4.36 12.28
N GLN A 172 7.88 4.89 12.06
CA GLN A 172 8.51 4.95 10.75
C GLN A 172 9.54 3.83 10.66
N PRO A 173 9.24 2.73 9.94
CA PRO A 173 10.20 1.66 9.72
C PRO A 173 11.50 2.20 9.11
N LYS A 174 12.64 1.72 9.62
CA LYS A 174 13.98 2.09 9.15
C LYS A 174 14.48 1.04 8.16
N LEU A 175 15.54 1.35 7.40
CA LEU A 175 16.13 0.38 6.48
C LEU A 175 16.57 -0.90 7.21
N ASP A 176 17.17 -0.76 8.39
CA ASP A 176 17.64 -1.89 9.22
C ASP A 176 16.51 -2.81 9.71
N ASP A 177 15.25 -2.38 9.61
CA ASP A 177 14.10 -3.23 9.94
C ASP A 177 13.76 -4.22 8.82
N PHE A 178 14.47 -4.18 7.69
CA PHE A 178 14.23 -5.05 6.55
C PHE A 178 15.47 -5.92 6.25
N GLU A 179 15.24 -7.19 6.01
CA GLU A 179 16.20 -8.11 5.43
C GLU A 179 15.93 -8.19 3.92
N TYR A 180 16.87 -7.67 3.10
CA TYR A 180 16.79 -7.69 1.64
C TYR A 180 17.62 -8.83 1.07
N ASP A 181 17.06 -9.62 0.16
CA ASP A 181 17.77 -10.63 -0.63
C ASP A 181 18.00 -10.12 -2.07
N PRO A 182 19.25 -9.79 -2.45
CA PRO A 182 19.57 -9.29 -3.78
C PRO A 182 19.38 -10.33 -4.90
N LYS A 183 19.41 -11.63 -4.59
CA LYS A 183 19.23 -12.68 -5.60
C LYS A 183 17.78 -12.80 -6.05
N THR A 184 16.87 -12.76 -5.11
CA THR A 184 15.43 -12.84 -5.36
C THR A 184 14.78 -11.47 -5.52
N GLN A 185 15.48 -10.40 -5.12
CA GLN A 185 14.97 -9.02 -5.05
C GLN A 185 13.69 -8.96 -4.22
N THR A 186 13.74 -9.57 -3.06
CA THR A 186 12.65 -9.58 -2.07
C THR A 186 13.12 -9.00 -0.76
N ALA A 187 12.19 -8.43 0.02
CA ALA A 187 12.46 -7.95 1.35
C ALA A 187 11.55 -8.64 2.36
N THR A 188 12.05 -8.78 3.59
CA THR A 188 11.28 -9.29 4.73
C THR A 188 11.41 -8.31 5.89
N TYR A 189 10.28 -7.90 6.45
CA TYR A 189 10.29 -7.06 7.65
C TYR A 189 10.73 -7.86 8.87
N LYS A 190 11.71 -7.36 9.60
CA LYS A 190 12.30 -7.92 10.83
C LYS A 190 12.29 -6.91 11.98
N GLY A 191 11.71 -5.75 11.73
CA GLY A 191 11.67 -4.66 12.72
C GLY A 191 10.73 -4.95 13.89
N PRO A 192 10.66 -4.00 14.83
CA PRO A 192 9.82 -4.14 16.01
C PRO A 192 8.33 -4.14 15.68
N MET A 193 7.57 -4.95 16.41
CA MET A 193 6.12 -5.05 16.31
C MET A 193 5.47 -4.24 17.42
N TYR A 194 5.26 -2.95 17.17
CA TYR A 194 4.57 -2.03 18.10
C TYR A 194 3.04 -2.08 17.98
N PHE A 195 2.53 -2.79 16.96
CA PHE A 195 1.13 -2.95 16.63
C PHE A 195 0.84 -4.41 16.30
N ASP A 196 -0.43 -4.78 16.24
CA ASP A 196 -0.86 -6.14 15.89
C ASP A 196 -0.63 -6.47 14.40
N ASP A 197 -0.45 -5.43 13.55
CA ASP A 197 -0.14 -5.54 12.13
C ASP A 197 1.32 -5.17 11.83
N ALA A 198 1.85 -5.72 10.75
CA ALA A 198 3.13 -5.32 10.17
C ALA A 198 2.95 -4.17 9.17
N PRO A 199 4.00 -3.37 8.88
CA PRO A 199 3.93 -2.35 7.84
C PRO A 199 3.68 -2.99 6.47
N LEU A 200 2.84 -2.36 5.66
CA LEU A 200 2.69 -2.69 4.26
C LEU A 200 3.86 -2.10 3.48
N TYR A 201 4.53 -2.92 2.69
CA TYR A 201 5.65 -2.47 1.86
C TYR A 201 5.71 -3.27 0.56
N SER A 202 6.43 -2.74 -0.40
CA SER A 202 6.66 -3.36 -1.70
C SER A 202 8.06 -3.07 -2.22
N ILE A 203 8.59 -3.98 -3.04
CA ILE A 203 9.76 -3.69 -3.86
C ILE A 203 9.29 -2.91 -5.08
N ARG A 204 9.98 -1.80 -5.39
CA ARG A 204 9.72 -1.00 -6.59
C ARG A 204 11.00 -0.78 -7.37
N TYR A 205 10.86 -0.78 -8.69
CA TYR A 205 11.91 -0.45 -9.64
C TYR A 205 11.69 0.99 -10.11
N VAL A 206 12.61 1.88 -9.75
CA VAL A 206 12.52 3.31 -10.03
C VAL A 206 13.46 3.64 -11.18
N PRO A 207 12.95 4.06 -12.36
CA PRO A 207 13.77 4.42 -13.48
C PRO A 207 14.57 5.71 -13.23
N GLU A 208 15.81 5.78 -13.70
CA GLU A 208 16.65 6.99 -13.61
C GLU A 208 16.06 8.19 -14.39
N ASP A 209 15.21 7.94 -15.38
CA ASP A 209 14.56 8.99 -16.18
C ASP A 209 13.40 9.70 -15.47
N GLY A 210 13.11 9.33 -14.21
CA GLY A 210 12.05 9.91 -13.40
C GLY A 210 10.64 9.47 -13.79
N SER A 211 10.50 8.47 -14.63
CA SER A 211 9.18 7.88 -14.93
C SER A 211 8.63 7.10 -13.75
N PHE A 212 7.36 6.68 -13.84
CA PHE A 212 6.68 6.06 -12.70
C PHE A 212 7.34 4.74 -12.27
N PRO A 213 7.55 4.54 -10.95
CA PRO A 213 8.05 3.29 -10.40
C PRO A 213 7.12 2.10 -10.71
N SER A 214 7.70 0.94 -10.93
CA SER A 214 6.96 -0.31 -11.19
C SER A 214 7.18 -1.32 -10.08
N VAL A 215 6.13 -2.03 -9.70
CA VAL A 215 6.23 -3.22 -8.82
C VAL A 215 6.57 -4.48 -9.61
N THR A 216 6.46 -4.43 -10.93
CA THR A 216 6.85 -5.52 -11.83
C THR A 216 8.27 -5.29 -12.31
N LYS A 217 9.08 -6.35 -12.31
CA LYS A 217 10.46 -6.31 -12.80
C LYS A 217 10.51 -5.80 -14.23
N PRO A 218 11.27 -4.71 -14.52
CA PRO A 218 11.34 -4.12 -15.83
C PRO A 218 11.98 -5.02 -16.88
N THR A 219 11.50 -4.92 -18.11
CA THR A 219 12.08 -5.58 -19.31
C THR A 219 12.63 -4.59 -20.31
N LYS A 220 12.31 -3.29 -20.17
CA LYS A 220 12.87 -2.23 -21.00
C LYS A 220 14.31 -1.97 -20.59
N ALA A 221 15.20 -1.84 -21.57
CA ALA A 221 16.60 -1.50 -21.33
C ALA A 221 16.73 -0.19 -20.54
N GLY A 222 17.58 -0.21 -19.53
CA GLY A 222 17.82 0.91 -18.62
C GLY A 222 18.34 0.46 -17.28
N THR A 223 18.70 1.44 -16.47
CA THR A 223 19.09 1.26 -15.07
C THR A 223 17.95 1.69 -14.16
N TYR A 224 17.69 0.91 -13.15
CA TYR A 224 16.60 1.11 -12.18
C TYR A 224 17.17 1.00 -10.78
N SER A 225 16.84 1.92 -9.89
CA SER A 225 17.03 1.63 -8.48
C SER A 225 15.98 0.61 -8.00
N VAL A 226 16.38 -0.25 -7.10
CA VAL A 226 15.48 -1.22 -6.44
C VAL A 226 15.22 -0.69 -5.05
N ASP A 227 13.99 -0.33 -4.79
CA ASP A 227 13.61 0.37 -3.57
C ASP A 227 12.61 -0.45 -2.76
N ILE A 228 12.81 -0.45 -1.43
CA ILE A 228 11.78 -0.85 -0.48
C ILE A 228 10.92 0.40 -0.23
N VAL A 229 9.65 0.33 -0.58
CA VAL A 229 8.68 1.41 -0.34
C VAL A 229 7.69 0.96 0.71
N VAL A 230 7.68 1.67 1.84
CA VAL A 230 6.74 1.46 2.94
C VAL A 230 5.54 2.38 2.72
N ASP A 231 4.34 1.80 2.72
CA ASP A 231 3.11 2.56 2.58
C ASP A 231 2.71 3.21 3.91
N SER A 232 2.18 4.44 3.84
CA SER A 232 1.60 5.09 5.02
C SER A 232 0.30 4.42 5.42
N SER A 233 0.10 4.23 6.73
CA SER A 233 -1.13 3.70 7.32
C SER A 233 -1.46 4.44 8.61
N ASP A 234 -2.48 3.99 9.33
CA ASP A 234 -2.82 4.54 10.65
C ASP A 234 -1.72 4.27 11.68
N HIS A 235 -0.95 3.19 11.52
CA HIS A 235 0.09 2.75 12.43
C HIS A 235 1.50 3.10 11.96
N TYR A 236 1.73 3.20 10.66
CA TYR A 236 3.06 3.38 10.09
C TYR A 236 3.19 4.66 9.27
N VAL A 237 4.36 5.29 9.38
CA VAL A 237 4.74 6.41 8.50
C VAL A 237 5.46 5.82 7.29
N GLY A 238 4.98 6.17 6.08
CA GLY A 238 5.59 5.71 4.84
C GLY A 238 7.00 6.26 4.64
N ASN A 239 7.84 5.47 3.98
CA ASN A 239 9.20 5.86 3.57
C ASN A 239 9.66 5.01 2.39
N GLN A 240 10.81 5.40 1.80
CA GLN A 240 11.41 4.73 0.65
C GLN A 240 12.92 4.61 0.88
N TYR A 241 13.47 3.43 0.58
CA TYR A 241 14.88 3.10 0.75
C TYR A 241 15.41 2.42 -0.51
N GLU A 242 16.40 3.01 -1.15
CA GLU A 242 17.17 2.34 -2.20
C GLU A 242 18.02 1.24 -1.56
N VAL A 243 17.92 0.01 -2.08
CA VAL A 243 18.61 -1.17 -1.55
C VAL A 243 19.49 -1.86 -2.57
N ASP A 244 19.24 -1.63 -3.87
CA ASP A 244 19.98 -2.29 -4.95
C ASP A 244 19.81 -1.51 -6.27
N THR A 245 20.52 -1.96 -7.30
CA THR A 245 20.39 -1.48 -8.67
C THR A 245 20.11 -2.64 -9.60
N TYR A 246 19.13 -2.48 -10.49
CA TYR A 246 18.77 -3.46 -11.50
C TYR A 246 18.97 -2.89 -12.90
N THR A 247 19.81 -3.55 -13.71
CA THR A 247 20.09 -3.12 -15.07
C THR A 247 19.56 -4.11 -16.09
N VAL A 248 18.78 -3.61 -17.04
CA VAL A 248 18.35 -4.35 -18.23
C VAL A 248 19.19 -3.88 -19.41
N SER A 249 19.99 -4.76 -19.96
CA SER A 249 20.77 -4.48 -21.16
C SER A 249 19.89 -4.43 -22.39
N GLU A 250 20.25 -3.57 -23.35
CA GLU A 250 19.60 -3.59 -24.66
C GLU A 250 19.88 -4.91 -25.37
N SER A 251 18.83 -5.50 -25.92
CA SER A 251 18.98 -6.67 -26.80
C SER A 251 19.55 -6.23 -28.15
N LYS A 252 20.70 -6.78 -28.50
CA LYS A 252 21.32 -6.58 -29.80
C LYS A 252 21.02 -7.73 -30.74
N TYR A 253 20.89 -7.41 -32.01
CA TYR A 253 20.64 -8.35 -33.08
C TYR A 253 21.72 -8.22 -34.15
N THR A 254 22.10 -9.34 -34.75
CA THR A 254 23.12 -9.36 -35.80
C THR A 254 22.54 -8.92 -37.13
N LEU A 255 23.14 -7.93 -37.75
CA LEU A 255 22.93 -7.60 -39.15
C LEU A 255 24.14 -8.07 -39.98
N THR A 256 23.90 -8.89 -40.98
CA THR A 256 24.91 -9.34 -41.93
C THR A 256 24.65 -8.71 -43.30
N VAL A 257 25.59 -7.93 -43.81
CA VAL A 257 25.55 -7.32 -45.15
C VAL A 257 26.73 -7.83 -45.94
N ASP A 258 26.46 -8.57 -47.00
CA ASP A 258 27.50 -9.15 -47.89
C ASP A 258 28.66 -9.79 -47.11
N ASP A 259 28.31 -10.70 -46.16
CA ASP A 259 29.23 -11.48 -45.32
C ASP A 259 29.95 -10.67 -44.21
N LYS A 260 29.63 -9.39 -44.01
CA LYS A 260 30.08 -8.55 -42.88
C LYS A 260 28.99 -8.43 -41.85
N SER A 261 29.26 -8.82 -40.58
CA SER A 261 28.30 -8.79 -39.50
C SER A 261 28.60 -7.64 -38.54
N THR A 262 27.52 -6.95 -38.12
CA THR A 262 27.51 -5.91 -37.10
C THR A 262 26.37 -6.12 -36.15
N GLU A 263 26.47 -5.58 -34.93
CA GLU A 263 25.39 -5.66 -33.94
C GLU A 263 24.64 -4.33 -33.85
N HIS A 264 23.32 -4.41 -33.84
CA HIS A 264 22.40 -3.29 -33.81
C HIS A 264 21.27 -3.53 -32.81
N VAL A 265 20.70 -2.47 -32.28
CA VAL A 265 19.51 -2.56 -31.41
C VAL A 265 18.23 -2.47 -32.24
N ALA A 266 17.18 -3.11 -31.78
CA ALA A 266 15.87 -2.97 -32.42
C ALA A 266 15.40 -1.51 -32.42
N GLY A 267 14.85 -1.06 -33.56
CA GLY A 267 14.41 0.32 -33.72
C GLY A 267 15.45 1.28 -34.31
N GLU A 268 16.71 0.85 -34.48
CA GLU A 268 17.76 1.63 -35.14
C GLU A 268 17.45 1.81 -36.62
N LYS A 269 17.56 3.04 -37.15
CA LYS A 269 17.37 3.34 -38.58
C LYS A 269 18.69 3.13 -39.33
N LEU A 270 18.66 2.22 -40.28
CA LEU A 270 19.84 1.79 -41.03
C LEU A 270 19.64 2.01 -42.52
N SER A 271 20.74 2.27 -43.23
CA SER A 271 20.75 2.45 -44.68
C SER A 271 22.07 1.89 -45.28
N PHE A 272 21.94 1.06 -46.29
CA PHE A 272 23.06 0.43 -46.99
C PHE A 272 22.91 0.61 -48.50
N THR A 273 24.04 0.86 -49.19
CA THR A 273 24.06 0.96 -50.63
C THR A 273 24.92 -0.19 -51.16
N ALA A 274 24.41 -0.94 -52.13
CA ALA A 274 25.14 -2.00 -52.81
C ALA A 274 26.37 -1.41 -53.50
N ASP A 275 27.52 -2.09 -53.38
CA ASP A 275 28.74 -1.70 -54.04
C ASP A 275 28.59 -1.81 -55.57
N GLU A 276 29.17 -0.85 -56.32
CA GLU A 276 29.28 -0.98 -57.77
C GLU A 276 30.24 -2.12 -58.14
N LYS A 277 29.87 -2.92 -59.15
CA LYS A 277 30.68 -4.01 -59.62
C LYS A 277 30.85 -3.92 -61.13
N ASP A 278 32.07 -3.76 -61.55
CA ASP A 278 32.40 -3.61 -63.00
C ASP A 278 31.90 -4.83 -63.79
N GLY A 279 31.18 -4.54 -64.88
CA GLY A 279 30.62 -5.57 -65.72
C GLY A 279 29.34 -6.23 -65.22
N TYR A 280 28.78 -5.73 -64.10
CA TYR A 280 27.56 -6.25 -63.50
C TYR A 280 26.54 -5.13 -63.26
N THR A 281 25.29 -5.50 -63.35
CA THR A 281 24.16 -4.61 -62.99
C THR A 281 23.53 -5.15 -61.74
N PHE A 282 23.32 -4.28 -60.71
CA PHE A 282 22.58 -4.61 -59.47
C PHE A 282 21.13 -5.01 -59.84
N THR A 283 20.63 -6.09 -59.29
CA THR A 283 19.28 -6.62 -59.55
C THR A 283 18.38 -6.63 -58.36
N GLY A 284 18.94 -6.38 -57.15
CA GLY A 284 18.15 -6.33 -55.90
C GLY A 284 18.90 -6.89 -54.73
N TRP A 285 18.31 -6.75 -53.57
CA TRP A 285 18.77 -7.37 -52.32
C TRP A 285 18.04 -8.68 -52.06
N LYS A 286 18.77 -9.72 -51.77
CA LYS A 286 18.24 -10.94 -51.13
C LYS A 286 18.25 -10.70 -49.64
N VAL A 287 17.06 -10.68 -49.00
CA VAL A 287 16.90 -10.32 -47.61
C VAL A 287 16.32 -11.47 -46.81
N THR A 288 16.71 -11.55 -45.53
CA THR A 288 16.10 -12.44 -44.54
C THR A 288 15.94 -11.66 -43.25
N GLY A 289 14.78 -11.82 -42.60
CA GLY A 289 14.50 -11.18 -41.29
C GLY A 289 13.95 -9.76 -41.37
N LEU A 290 13.79 -9.16 -42.57
CA LEU A 290 13.12 -7.87 -42.73
C LEU A 290 11.61 -8.02 -42.97
N PRO A 291 10.81 -6.98 -42.59
CA PRO A 291 9.41 -6.88 -42.99
C PRO A 291 9.26 -6.86 -44.51
N THR A 292 8.10 -7.29 -45.02
CA THR A 292 7.84 -7.42 -46.45
C THR A 292 7.57 -6.10 -47.20
N ASP A 293 7.44 -5.00 -46.45
CA ASP A 293 7.19 -3.66 -46.98
C ASP A 293 8.50 -2.90 -47.30
N VAL A 294 9.65 -3.48 -47.01
CA VAL A 294 10.97 -2.88 -47.36
C VAL A 294 11.25 -3.06 -48.83
N ASP A 295 11.51 -1.96 -49.54
CA ASP A 295 11.85 -1.98 -50.96
C ASP A 295 13.28 -2.53 -51.17
N THR A 296 13.39 -3.74 -51.67
CA THR A 296 14.65 -4.46 -51.92
C THR A 296 15.15 -4.31 -53.33
N THR A 297 14.45 -3.56 -54.21
CA THR A 297 14.79 -3.42 -55.61
C THR A 297 15.80 -2.30 -55.92
N LYS A 298 15.97 -1.36 -55.00
CA LYS A 298 16.89 -0.23 -55.17
C LYS A 298 18.26 -0.56 -54.62
N ALA A 299 19.29 0.01 -55.25
CA ALA A 299 20.69 -0.15 -54.81
C ALA A 299 20.88 0.32 -53.34
N THR A 300 20.21 1.38 -52.93
CA THR A 300 20.17 1.83 -51.55
C THR A 300 18.90 1.27 -50.87
N ILE A 301 19.11 0.46 -49.82
CA ILE A 301 18.05 -0.10 -48.96
C ILE A 301 18.08 0.65 -47.62
N SER A 302 16.91 1.04 -47.13
CA SER A 302 16.74 1.68 -45.81
C SER A 302 15.62 1.00 -45.07
N PHE A 303 15.85 0.71 -43.76
CA PHE A 303 14.89 0.04 -42.90
C PHE A 303 15.15 0.38 -41.44
N THR A 304 14.18 0.02 -40.59
CA THR A 304 14.34 0.04 -39.13
C THR A 304 14.71 -1.39 -38.67
N MET A 305 15.77 -1.54 -37.89
CA MET A 305 16.21 -2.83 -37.39
C MET A 305 15.10 -3.52 -36.61
N PRO A 306 14.66 -4.69 -37.04
CA PRO A 306 13.66 -5.44 -36.29
C PRO A 306 14.27 -6.14 -35.07
N ALA A 307 13.42 -6.69 -34.18
CA ALA A 307 13.86 -7.44 -32.99
C ALA A 307 14.26 -8.90 -33.35
N ASN A 308 15.05 -9.05 -34.44
CA ASN A 308 15.62 -10.34 -34.90
C ASN A 308 16.83 -10.09 -35.80
N ASN A 309 17.61 -11.14 -36.04
CA ASN A 309 18.76 -11.07 -36.95
C ASN A 309 18.30 -10.83 -38.39
N VAL A 310 19.07 -10.01 -39.12
CA VAL A 310 18.84 -9.62 -40.50
C VAL A 310 20.03 -10.01 -41.37
N THR A 311 19.77 -10.49 -42.56
CA THR A 311 20.81 -10.72 -43.58
C THR A 311 20.39 -10.00 -44.86
N LEU A 312 21.34 -9.23 -45.43
CA LEU A 312 21.24 -8.56 -46.72
C LEU A 312 22.35 -9.08 -47.62
N LYS A 313 22.01 -9.49 -48.83
CA LYS A 313 23.00 -9.88 -49.83
C LYS A 313 22.64 -9.20 -51.14
N ALA A 314 23.58 -8.38 -51.67
CA ALA A 314 23.42 -7.71 -52.96
C ALA A 314 23.46 -8.76 -54.08
N GLN A 315 22.57 -8.64 -55.04
CA GLN A 315 22.49 -9.51 -56.20
C GLN A 315 22.80 -8.73 -57.46
N TYR A 316 23.55 -9.39 -58.33
CA TYR A 316 24.00 -8.78 -59.57
C TYR A 316 23.80 -9.75 -60.72
N THR A 317 23.56 -9.20 -61.89
CA THR A 317 23.62 -9.92 -63.14
C THR A 317 24.77 -9.40 -64.01
N GLU A 318 25.51 -10.29 -64.57
CA GLU A 318 26.58 -9.94 -65.50
C GLU A 318 26.01 -9.20 -66.72
N ASN A 319 26.64 -8.11 -67.06
CA ASN A 319 26.21 -7.33 -68.24
C ASN A 319 26.62 -8.06 -69.50
N ALA A 320 25.74 -8.03 -70.49
CA ALA A 320 26.11 -8.52 -71.78
C ALA A 320 27.36 -7.76 -72.29
N PRO A 321 28.32 -8.48 -72.84
CA PRO A 321 29.51 -7.85 -73.39
C PRO A 321 29.13 -6.71 -74.30
N LYS A 322 29.81 -5.55 -74.16
CA LYS A 322 29.61 -4.44 -75.09
C LYS A 322 30.05 -4.92 -76.49
N THR A 323 29.17 -4.77 -77.42
CA THR A 323 29.43 -5.10 -78.81
C THR A 323 29.60 -3.84 -79.65
N TYR A 324 30.44 -3.87 -80.66
CA TYR A 324 30.73 -2.79 -81.54
C TYR A 324 30.47 -3.26 -82.97
N LYS A 325 29.89 -2.35 -83.78
CA LYS A 325 29.79 -2.56 -85.19
C LYS A 325 31.14 -2.32 -85.84
N LEU A 326 31.58 -3.26 -86.61
CA LEU A 326 32.79 -3.15 -87.41
C LEU A 326 32.39 -2.94 -88.89
N ASP A 327 32.70 -1.77 -89.38
CA ASP A 327 32.51 -1.48 -90.80
C ASP A 327 33.82 -1.79 -91.54
N VAL A 328 33.75 -2.73 -92.47
CA VAL A 328 34.92 -3.26 -93.18
C VAL A 328 34.72 -2.95 -94.67
N THR A 329 35.74 -2.27 -95.29
CA THR A 329 35.77 -1.96 -96.68
C THR A 329 37.14 -2.44 -97.21
N ASP A 330 37.17 -3.13 -98.33
CA ASP A 330 38.38 -3.58 -99.01
C ASP A 330 39.35 -4.44 -98.17
N ALA A 331 38.77 -5.18 -97.17
CA ALA A 331 39.52 -6.11 -96.29
C ALA A 331 38.64 -7.27 -95.80
N GLN A 332 39.22 -8.41 -95.57
CA GLN A 332 38.62 -9.50 -94.85
C GLN A 332 39.03 -9.45 -93.39
N VAL A 333 38.04 -9.60 -92.46
CA VAL A 333 38.30 -9.60 -91.06
C VAL A 333 37.92 -10.99 -90.48
N THR A 334 38.87 -11.61 -89.82
CA THR A 334 38.73 -12.88 -89.13
C THR A 334 39.07 -12.76 -87.65
N LEU A 335 38.68 -13.72 -86.84
CA LEU A 335 39.21 -13.88 -85.52
C LEU A 335 40.70 -14.17 -85.56
N LYS A 336 41.47 -13.97 -84.51
CA LYS A 336 42.93 -14.19 -84.46
C LYS A 336 43.32 -15.59 -84.84
N ASP A 337 42.49 -16.59 -84.65
CA ASP A 337 42.68 -17.97 -85.03
C ASP A 337 42.35 -18.29 -86.53
N GLY A 338 41.91 -17.25 -87.26
CA GLY A 338 41.58 -17.37 -88.66
C GLY A 338 40.11 -17.73 -88.93
N SER A 339 39.32 -17.99 -87.92
CA SER A 339 37.89 -18.27 -88.11
C SER A 339 37.08 -16.98 -88.42
N ALA A 340 35.91 -17.17 -89.08
CA ALA A 340 35.06 -16.02 -89.42
C ALA A 340 34.47 -15.38 -88.17
N VAL A 341 34.36 -14.01 -88.20
CA VAL A 341 33.60 -13.25 -87.20
C VAL A 341 32.12 -13.53 -87.40
N ALA A 342 31.42 -14.06 -86.37
CA ALA A 342 30.07 -14.50 -86.48
C ALA A 342 29.06 -13.36 -86.87
N ASP A 343 29.23 -12.16 -86.34
CA ASP A 343 28.46 -10.96 -86.66
C ASP A 343 29.31 -9.69 -86.55
N LEU A 344 29.64 -9.09 -87.67
CA LEU A 344 30.38 -7.83 -87.75
C LEU A 344 29.60 -6.63 -87.16
N LYS A 345 28.30 -6.76 -87.04
CA LYS A 345 27.49 -5.71 -86.39
C LYS A 345 27.47 -5.76 -84.89
N ALA A 346 27.95 -6.85 -84.31
CA ALA A 346 27.90 -7.11 -82.87
C ALA A 346 29.17 -7.82 -82.37
N VAL A 347 30.34 -7.26 -82.68
CA VAL A 347 31.64 -7.80 -82.23
C VAL A 347 31.85 -7.48 -80.76
N PRO A 348 32.00 -8.49 -79.85
CA PRO A 348 32.23 -8.22 -78.43
C PRO A 348 33.51 -7.43 -78.19
N MET A 349 33.48 -6.49 -77.18
CA MET A 349 34.65 -5.77 -76.73
C MET A 349 35.75 -6.77 -76.29
N GLY A 350 36.99 -6.51 -76.74
CA GLY A 350 38.15 -7.36 -76.41
C GLY A 350 38.36 -8.51 -77.40
N THR A 351 37.50 -8.66 -78.42
CA THR A 351 37.74 -9.65 -79.46
C THR A 351 38.98 -9.29 -80.25
N GLU A 352 39.97 -10.20 -80.29
CA GLU A 352 41.17 -10.04 -81.10
C GLU A 352 40.81 -10.38 -82.57
N LEU A 353 41.03 -9.41 -83.44
CA LEU A 353 40.69 -9.51 -84.88
C LEU A 353 41.96 -9.42 -85.72
N LYS A 354 41.97 -10.11 -86.83
CA LYS A 354 42.99 -9.99 -87.89
C LYS A 354 42.31 -9.45 -89.15
N ALA A 355 42.83 -8.37 -89.64
CA ALA A 355 42.40 -7.83 -90.95
C ALA A 355 43.44 -8.20 -92.07
N THR A 356 42.94 -8.64 -93.17
CA THR A 356 43.78 -8.93 -94.35
C THR A 356 43.16 -8.11 -95.50
N ALA A 357 43.98 -7.31 -96.17
CA ALA A 357 43.54 -6.57 -97.35
C ALA A 357 43.16 -7.53 -98.51
N ASP A 358 42.05 -7.16 -99.16
CA ASP A 358 41.75 -7.89 -100.42
C ASP A 358 42.81 -7.58 -101.46
N GLU A 359 43.31 -8.70 -102.05
CA GLU A 359 44.26 -8.52 -103.14
C GLU A 359 43.53 -7.84 -104.35
N ASP A 360 44.03 -6.71 -104.79
CA ASP A 360 43.55 -6.08 -106.02
C ASP A 360 43.72 -7.01 -107.18
N THR A 361 42.69 -7.43 -107.83
CA THR A 361 42.67 -8.12 -109.11
C THR A 361 42.74 -7.09 -110.23
#